data_a92089d24c676d99de588806e489de76
#
_entry.id   a92089d24c676d99de588806e489de76
#
_cell.length_a   1.000
_cell.length_b   1.000
_cell.length_c   1.000
_cell.angle_alpha   90.00
_cell.angle_beta   90.00
_cell.angle_gamma   90.00
#
_symmetry.space_group_name_H-M   'P 1'
#
loop_
_entity.id
_entity.type
_entity.pdbx_description
1 polymer ?
#
loop_
_entity_poly.entity_id
_entity_poly.type
_entity_poly.pdbx_seq_one_letter_code
_entity_poly.pdbx_strand_id
1 'polypeptide(L)'
;MLLEFAHLTEFRKRRAARLSGGMQKKLALACSLIHEPGIVFLDEPTTGVDPVSRREFWDIIAELHLRGTTVVVSTPYMDEAERCSRVGFMYRGRLAVCATPESIKGMLTGDLFELRTGALRHAQQVVQHIEGVHEVQTYGDLLHVFVDDAAVRERLLLAELEAAGLDVLGLRRIRPRMEEAFVSLIRRQMSAE
;
A
#
# COMPACT_ATOMS: atom_id res chain seq x y z
N MET A 1 0.00 -14.15 -30.10
CA MET A 1 -0.24 -14.70 -28.76
C MET A 1 0.54 -13.97 -27.67
N LEU A 2 1.87 -14.13 -27.42
CA LEU A 2 2.55 -13.43 -26.31
C LEU A 2 2.64 -11.90 -26.47
N LEU A 3 2.88 -11.40 -27.69
CA LEU A 3 2.87 -9.94 -27.93
C LEU A 3 1.48 -9.34 -27.85
N GLU A 4 0.45 -10.06 -28.18
CA GLU A 4 -0.94 -9.69 -28.01
C GLU A 4 -1.30 -9.62 -26.52
N PHE A 5 -0.96 -10.66 -25.75
CA PHE A 5 -1.09 -10.71 -24.31
C PHE A 5 -0.38 -9.53 -23.60
N ALA A 6 0.80 -9.14 -24.10
CA ALA A 6 1.54 -7.99 -23.57
C ALA A 6 1.09 -6.64 -24.16
N HIS A 7 0.05 -6.58 -24.98
CA HIS A 7 -0.40 -5.39 -25.72
C HIS A 7 0.71 -4.72 -26.55
N LEU A 8 1.55 -5.54 -27.22
CA LEU A 8 2.70 -5.08 -28.00
C LEU A 8 2.61 -5.42 -29.49
N THR A 9 1.50 -5.95 -29.97
CA THR A 9 1.34 -6.43 -31.36
C THR A 9 1.65 -5.36 -32.42
N GLU A 10 1.20 -4.12 -32.19
CA GLU A 10 1.43 -2.97 -33.10
C GLU A 10 2.92 -2.58 -33.16
N PHE A 11 3.65 -2.88 -32.10
CA PHE A 11 5.08 -2.52 -31.94
C PHE A 11 6.04 -3.64 -32.34
N ARG A 12 5.57 -4.76 -32.89
CA ARG A 12 6.38 -5.95 -33.23
C ARG A 12 7.59 -5.68 -34.11
N LYS A 13 7.54 -4.61 -34.93
CA LYS A 13 8.64 -4.20 -35.83
C LYS A 13 9.56 -3.16 -35.19
N ARG A 14 9.23 -2.65 -34.01
CA ARG A 14 10.04 -1.64 -33.32
C ARG A 14 11.17 -2.31 -32.55
N ARG A 15 12.37 -1.75 -32.60
CA ARG A 15 13.51 -2.22 -31.81
C ARG A 15 13.19 -2.06 -30.32
N ALA A 16 13.55 -3.04 -29.47
CA ALA A 16 13.29 -2.99 -28.03
C ALA A 16 13.83 -1.72 -27.36
N ALA A 17 15.01 -1.25 -27.76
CA ALA A 17 15.61 0.00 -27.26
C ALA A 17 14.81 1.29 -27.59
N ARG A 18 13.81 1.21 -28.47
CA ARG A 18 12.92 2.32 -28.85
C ARG A 18 11.51 2.20 -28.24
N LEU A 19 11.30 1.21 -27.40
CA LEU A 19 10.07 1.06 -26.61
C LEU A 19 10.14 1.97 -25.38
N SER A 20 8.98 2.42 -24.88
CA SER A 20 8.89 3.10 -23.59
C SER A 20 9.29 2.15 -22.43
N GLY A 21 9.61 2.70 -21.26
CA GLY A 21 9.96 1.89 -20.09
C GLY A 21 8.89 0.84 -19.75
N GLY A 22 7.62 1.22 -19.73
CA GLY A 22 6.50 0.31 -19.49
C GLY A 22 6.39 -0.76 -20.57
N MET A 23 6.58 -0.42 -21.86
CA MET A 23 6.58 -1.39 -22.96
C MET A 23 7.76 -2.35 -22.88
N GLN A 24 8.94 -1.89 -22.45
CA GLN A 24 10.10 -2.77 -22.21
C GLN A 24 9.84 -3.76 -21.10
N LYS A 25 9.21 -3.34 -19.99
CA LYS A 25 8.80 -4.23 -18.89
C LYS A 25 7.79 -5.28 -19.34
N LYS A 26 6.78 -4.89 -20.14
CA LYS A 26 5.81 -5.82 -20.73
C LYS A 26 6.48 -6.82 -21.68
N LEU A 27 7.45 -6.37 -22.50
CA LEU A 27 8.21 -7.23 -23.37
C LEU A 27 9.05 -8.23 -22.57
N ALA A 28 9.73 -7.79 -21.50
CA ALA A 28 10.51 -8.67 -20.64
C ALA A 28 9.62 -9.75 -19.99
N LEU A 29 8.44 -9.38 -19.51
CA LEU A 29 7.46 -10.33 -18.99
C LEU A 29 7.04 -11.32 -20.09
N ALA A 30 6.70 -10.87 -21.30
CA ALA A 30 6.32 -11.74 -22.40
C ALA A 30 7.46 -12.73 -22.76
N CYS A 31 8.72 -12.28 -22.71
CA CYS A 31 9.87 -13.17 -22.92
C CYS A 31 10.00 -14.25 -21.83
N SER A 32 9.73 -13.92 -20.57
CA SER A 32 9.78 -14.89 -19.47
C SER A 32 8.66 -15.93 -19.52
N LEU A 33 7.63 -15.70 -20.32
CA LEU A 33 6.49 -16.61 -20.49
C LEU A 33 6.60 -17.56 -21.67
N ILE A 34 7.67 -17.48 -22.49
CA ILE A 34 7.83 -18.29 -23.71
C ILE A 34 7.81 -19.79 -23.41
N HIS A 35 8.35 -20.19 -22.26
CA HIS A 35 8.45 -21.60 -21.84
C HIS A 35 7.31 -22.05 -20.90
N GLU A 36 6.24 -21.25 -20.82
CA GLU A 36 5.03 -21.55 -20.03
C GLU A 36 5.33 -21.95 -18.58
N PRO A 37 6.00 -21.09 -17.80
CA PRO A 37 6.42 -21.44 -16.44
C PRO A 37 5.21 -21.57 -15.50
N GLY A 38 5.27 -22.54 -14.57
CA GLY A 38 4.28 -22.64 -13.50
C GLY A 38 4.41 -21.54 -12.43
N ILE A 39 5.61 -20.94 -12.29
CA ILE A 39 5.93 -19.87 -11.34
C ILE A 39 6.78 -18.80 -12.03
N VAL A 40 6.43 -17.53 -11.80
CA VAL A 40 7.20 -16.36 -12.28
C VAL A 40 7.56 -15.48 -11.09
N PHE A 41 8.83 -15.07 -11.02
CA PHE A 41 9.35 -14.12 -10.03
C PHE A 41 9.62 -12.78 -10.72
N LEU A 42 9.06 -11.72 -10.19
CA LEU A 42 9.18 -10.36 -10.70
C LEU A 42 9.73 -9.46 -9.60
N ASP A 43 10.93 -8.94 -9.81
CA ASP A 43 11.59 -8.06 -8.85
C ASP A 43 11.39 -6.60 -9.28
N GLU A 44 10.62 -5.83 -8.48
CA GLU A 44 10.24 -4.44 -8.73
C GLU A 44 9.84 -4.15 -10.19
N PRO A 45 8.90 -4.90 -10.77
CA PRO A 45 8.67 -4.87 -12.22
C PRO A 45 8.11 -3.53 -12.71
N THR A 46 7.51 -2.75 -11.86
CA THR A 46 6.83 -1.50 -12.19
C THR A 46 7.58 -0.25 -11.74
N THR A 47 8.75 -0.38 -11.12
CA THR A 47 9.57 0.75 -10.70
C THR A 47 10.01 1.58 -11.90
N GLY A 48 9.74 2.90 -11.83
CA GLY A 48 10.02 3.84 -12.92
C GLY A 48 9.04 3.80 -14.10
N VAL A 49 7.92 3.10 -13.96
CA VAL A 49 6.85 3.02 -14.97
C VAL A 49 5.76 4.04 -14.64
N ASP A 50 5.22 4.71 -15.66
CA ASP A 50 4.11 5.65 -15.51
C ASP A 50 2.84 4.95 -14.97
N PRO A 51 1.90 5.68 -14.32
CA PRO A 51 0.74 5.08 -13.68
C PRO A 51 -0.19 4.30 -14.62
N VAL A 52 -0.30 4.70 -15.90
CA VAL A 52 -1.15 4.02 -16.88
C VAL A 52 -0.53 2.68 -17.26
N SER A 53 0.75 2.71 -17.67
CA SER A 53 1.51 1.48 -18.00
C SER A 53 1.64 0.53 -16.81
N ARG A 54 1.71 1.07 -15.56
CA ARG A 54 1.72 0.27 -14.34
C ARG A 54 0.40 -0.48 -14.15
N ARG A 55 -0.74 0.19 -14.35
CA ARG A 55 -2.05 -0.48 -14.28
C ARG A 55 -2.15 -1.60 -15.31
N GLU A 56 -1.82 -1.32 -16.57
CA GLU A 56 -1.85 -2.32 -17.65
C GLU A 56 -0.92 -3.52 -17.35
N PHE A 57 0.24 -3.28 -16.73
CA PHE A 57 1.14 -4.35 -16.33
C PHE A 57 0.50 -5.26 -15.27
N TRP A 58 -0.18 -4.68 -14.29
CA TRP A 58 -0.90 -5.44 -13.26
C TRP A 58 -2.12 -6.19 -13.81
N ASP A 59 -2.79 -5.66 -14.82
CA ASP A 59 -3.88 -6.37 -15.51
C ASP A 59 -3.34 -7.63 -16.23
N ILE A 60 -2.15 -7.53 -16.84
CA ILE A 60 -1.44 -8.68 -17.43
C ILE A 60 -1.07 -9.72 -16.36
N ILE A 61 -0.57 -9.30 -15.20
CA ILE A 61 -0.26 -10.20 -14.07
C ILE A 61 -1.53 -10.92 -13.59
N ALA A 62 -2.63 -10.20 -13.44
CA ALA A 62 -3.90 -10.78 -13.03
C ALA A 62 -4.41 -11.84 -14.02
N GLU A 63 -4.33 -11.56 -15.31
CA GLU A 63 -4.68 -12.54 -16.36
C GLU A 63 -3.77 -13.76 -16.30
N LEU A 64 -2.47 -13.58 -16.09
CA LEU A 64 -1.51 -14.67 -15.94
C LEU A 64 -1.85 -15.59 -14.76
N HIS A 65 -2.21 -14.98 -13.63
CA HIS A 65 -2.65 -15.71 -12.44
C HIS A 65 -3.95 -16.50 -12.71
N LEU A 66 -4.92 -15.90 -13.39
CA LEU A 66 -6.17 -16.59 -13.77
C LEU A 66 -5.94 -17.78 -14.71
N ARG A 67 -4.86 -17.78 -15.48
CA ARG A 67 -4.43 -18.91 -16.30
C ARG A 67 -3.70 -20.02 -15.51
N GLY A 68 -3.55 -19.85 -14.19
CA GLY A 68 -2.96 -20.84 -13.29
C GLY A 68 -1.47 -20.67 -13.01
N THR A 69 -0.82 -19.61 -13.51
CA THR A 69 0.58 -19.32 -13.19
C THR A 69 0.67 -18.66 -11.82
N THR A 70 1.54 -19.14 -10.96
CA THR A 70 1.87 -18.49 -9.69
C THR A 70 2.81 -17.32 -9.96
N VAL A 71 2.44 -16.11 -9.53
CA VAL A 71 3.27 -14.92 -9.69
C VAL A 71 3.71 -14.42 -8.34
N VAL A 72 5.02 -14.31 -8.14
CA VAL A 72 5.64 -13.72 -6.95
C VAL A 72 6.25 -12.37 -7.34
N VAL A 73 5.79 -11.30 -6.72
CA VAL A 73 6.23 -9.93 -7.03
C VAL A 73 6.86 -9.31 -5.81
N SER A 74 8.07 -8.77 -5.93
CA SER A 74 8.57 -7.78 -4.97
C SER A 74 8.16 -6.38 -5.42
N THR A 75 7.71 -5.54 -4.51
CA THR A 75 7.33 -4.15 -4.81
C THR A 75 7.47 -3.27 -3.58
N PRO A 76 7.92 -2.01 -3.73
CA PRO A 76 7.88 -1.02 -2.66
C PRO A 76 6.51 -0.31 -2.57
N TYR A 77 5.57 -0.59 -3.47
CA TYR A 77 4.29 0.11 -3.57
C TYR A 77 3.18 -0.66 -2.85
N MET A 78 2.60 -0.05 -1.81
CA MET A 78 1.57 -0.69 -0.99
C MET A 78 0.24 -0.85 -1.73
N ASP A 79 -0.08 0.04 -2.67
CA ASP A 79 -1.25 -0.08 -3.56
C ASP A 79 -1.17 -1.29 -4.49
N GLU A 80 0.04 -1.74 -4.83
CA GLU A 80 0.26 -2.97 -5.59
C GLU A 80 0.12 -4.21 -4.70
N ALA A 81 0.57 -4.14 -3.45
CA ALA A 81 0.39 -5.21 -2.48
C ALA A 81 -1.11 -5.53 -2.24
N GLU A 82 -1.98 -4.52 -2.27
CA GLU A 82 -3.43 -4.72 -2.16
C GLU A 82 -4.06 -5.51 -3.32
N ARG A 83 -3.38 -5.63 -4.45
CA ARG A 83 -3.82 -6.44 -5.60
C ARG A 83 -3.45 -7.91 -5.49
N CYS A 84 -2.60 -8.27 -4.54
CA CYS A 84 -2.10 -9.63 -4.36
C CYS A 84 -3.05 -10.46 -3.48
N SER A 85 -3.14 -11.76 -3.73
CA SER A 85 -3.90 -12.70 -2.88
C SER A 85 -3.22 -12.94 -1.53
N ARG A 86 -1.89 -12.82 -1.48
CA ARG A 86 -1.09 -12.89 -0.24
C ARG A 86 0.03 -11.85 -0.29
N VAL A 87 0.35 -11.28 0.85
CA VAL A 87 1.41 -10.28 1.00
C VAL A 87 2.35 -10.70 2.11
N GLY A 88 3.64 -10.60 1.84
CA GLY A 88 4.71 -10.78 2.83
C GLY A 88 5.40 -9.45 3.09
N PHE A 89 5.37 -8.95 4.33
CA PHE A 89 6.19 -7.80 4.71
C PHE A 89 7.57 -8.26 5.19
N MET A 90 8.59 -7.71 4.53
CA MET A 90 9.98 -7.95 4.91
C MET A 90 10.57 -6.75 5.64
N TYR A 91 11.23 -7.00 6.76
CA TYR A 91 11.94 -5.99 7.52
C TYR A 91 13.27 -6.55 8.02
N ARG A 92 14.37 -5.84 7.77
CA ARG A 92 15.75 -6.27 8.18
C ARG A 92 16.07 -7.71 7.79
N GLY A 93 15.70 -8.13 6.58
CA GLY A 93 15.96 -9.47 6.07
C GLY A 93 15.08 -10.59 6.67
N ARG A 94 14.06 -10.25 7.45
CA ARG A 94 13.12 -11.21 8.04
C ARG A 94 11.71 -10.97 7.49
N LEU A 95 10.96 -12.05 7.32
CA LEU A 95 9.54 -12.01 6.99
C LEU A 95 8.74 -11.71 8.26
N ALA A 96 8.27 -10.47 8.38
CA ALA A 96 7.54 -9.99 9.55
C ALA A 96 6.12 -10.57 9.63
N VAL A 97 5.44 -10.66 8.49
CA VAL A 97 4.09 -11.21 8.35
C VAL A 97 3.90 -11.72 6.94
N CYS A 98 3.08 -12.76 6.78
CA CYS A 98 2.64 -13.24 5.47
C CYS A 98 1.18 -13.69 5.56
N ALA A 99 0.27 -12.88 5.00
CA ALA A 99 -1.17 -13.12 5.06
C ALA A 99 -1.89 -12.46 3.87
N THR A 100 -3.22 -12.56 3.83
CA THR A 100 -4.02 -11.77 2.87
C THR A 100 -3.98 -10.29 3.23
N PRO A 101 -4.14 -9.37 2.26
CA PRO A 101 -4.23 -7.93 2.54
C PRO A 101 -5.24 -7.59 3.64
N GLU A 102 -6.42 -8.18 3.59
CA GLU A 102 -7.46 -7.95 4.59
C GLU A 102 -7.05 -8.44 6.00
N SER A 103 -6.41 -9.61 6.08
CA SER A 103 -5.90 -10.12 7.36
C SER A 103 -4.82 -9.21 7.93
N ILE A 104 -3.92 -8.68 7.09
CA ILE A 104 -2.86 -7.76 7.54
C ILE A 104 -3.47 -6.45 8.05
N LYS A 105 -4.42 -5.85 7.33
CA LYS A 105 -5.16 -4.66 7.79
C LYS A 105 -5.92 -4.93 9.09
N GLY A 106 -6.48 -6.12 9.24
CA GLY A 106 -7.15 -6.56 10.46
C GLY A 106 -6.23 -6.81 11.68
N MET A 107 -4.91 -6.88 11.49
CA MET A 107 -3.94 -6.96 12.60
C MET A 107 -3.73 -5.62 13.31
N LEU A 108 -4.19 -4.53 12.72
CA LEU A 108 -4.26 -3.24 13.39
C LEU A 108 -5.32 -3.32 14.49
N THR A 109 -4.91 -3.06 15.72
CA THR A 109 -5.84 -3.00 16.85
C THR A 109 -6.47 -1.63 16.96
N GLY A 110 -7.78 -1.59 17.15
CA GLY A 110 -8.55 -0.36 17.31
C GLY A 110 -9.06 0.23 16.00
N ASP A 111 -9.38 1.49 16.04
CA ASP A 111 -9.98 2.25 14.98
C ASP A 111 -9.05 3.35 14.47
N LEU A 112 -9.30 3.83 13.28
CA LEU A 112 -8.53 4.88 12.64
C LEU A 112 -9.41 6.08 12.32
N PHE A 113 -9.00 7.25 12.80
CA PHE A 113 -9.57 8.54 12.39
C PHE A 113 -8.65 9.29 11.46
N GLU A 114 -9.25 9.94 10.48
CA GLU A 114 -8.64 11.01 9.70
C GLU A 114 -9.08 12.34 10.32
N LEU A 115 -8.11 13.10 10.84
CA LEU A 115 -8.31 14.42 11.43
C LEU A 115 -7.75 15.50 10.50
N ARG A 116 -8.57 16.49 10.18
CA ARG A 116 -8.20 17.66 9.41
C ARG A 116 -8.27 18.91 10.27
N THR A 117 -7.19 19.68 10.30
CA THR A 117 -7.07 20.94 11.05
C THR A 117 -6.07 21.87 10.38
N GLY A 118 -6.19 23.18 10.62
CA GLY A 118 -5.23 24.17 10.13
C GLY A 118 -3.86 24.16 10.84
N ALA A 119 -3.77 23.53 12.04
CA ALA A 119 -2.57 23.56 12.89
C ALA A 119 -2.06 22.15 13.20
N LEU A 120 -1.65 21.39 12.16
CA LEU A 120 -1.28 19.97 12.23
C LEU A 120 -0.29 19.63 13.35
N ARG A 121 0.80 20.39 13.48
CA ARG A 121 1.83 20.09 14.50
C ARG A 121 1.29 20.23 15.92
N HIS A 122 0.50 21.27 16.17
CA HIS A 122 -0.10 21.48 17.48
C HIS A 122 -1.16 20.39 17.78
N ALA A 123 -2.02 20.09 16.81
CA ALA A 123 -2.99 19.01 16.94
C ALA A 123 -2.31 17.64 17.20
N GLN A 124 -1.21 17.34 16.52
CA GLN A 124 -0.44 16.13 16.75
C GLN A 124 0.09 16.06 18.19
N GLN A 125 0.62 17.18 18.71
CA GLN A 125 1.11 17.25 20.10
C GLN A 125 0.00 17.04 21.13
N VAL A 126 -1.20 17.59 20.87
CA VAL A 126 -2.36 17.39 21.75
C VAL A 126 -2.84 15.94 21.69
N VAL A 127 -3.14 15.46 20.48
CA VAL A 127 -3.78 14.16 20.24
C VAL A 127 -2.94 12.99 20.73
N GLN A 128 -1.61 13.05 20.60
CA GLN A 128 -0.73 11.94 21.01
C GLN A 128 -0.73 11.67 22.53
N HIS A 129 -1.22 12.60 23.35
CA HIS A 129 -1.29 12.47 24.80
C HIS A 129 -2.70 12.09 25.29
N ILE A 130 -3.68 11.98 24.39
CA ILE A 130 -5.05 11.61 24.75
C ILE A 130 -5.10 10.11 25.07
N GLU A 131 -5.75 9.78 26.18
CA GLU A 131 -5.96 8.40 26.58
C GLU A 131 -6.68 7.60 25.49
N GLY A 132 -6.17 6.40 25.19
CA GLY A 132 -6.69 5.52 24.15
C GLY A 132 -6.20 5.83 22.74
N VAL A 133 -5.37 6.86 22.56
CA VAL A 133 -4.64 7.08 21.32
C VAL A 133 -3.35 6.26 21.34
N HIS A 134 -3.20 5.37 20.40
CA HIS A 134 -2.02 4.48 20.29
C HIS A 134 -0.93 5.03 19.41
N GLU A 135 -1.34 5.73 18.33
CA GLU A 135 -0.41 6.23 17.33
C GLU A 135 -1.02 7.42 16.58
N VAL A 136 -0.19 8.39 16.22
CA VAL A 136 -0.55 9.52 15.35
C VAL A 136 0.44 9.61 14.20
N GLN A 137 -0.06 9.55 12.97
CA GLN A 137 0.74 9.67 11.76
C GLN A 137 0.33 10.92 10.99
N THR A 138 1.32 11.64 10.42
CA THR A 138 1.04 12.75 9.49
C THR A 138 0.90 12.20 8.08
N TYR A 139 -0.18 12.55 7.39
CA TYR A 139 -0.47 12.14 6.02
C TYR A 139 -0.86 13.37 5.17
N GLY A 140 0.13 13.96 4.52
CA GLY A 140 -0.05 15.23 3.80
C GLY A 140 -0.50 16.36 4.72
N ASP A 141 -1.71 16.86 4.52
CA ASP A 141 -2.37 17.90 5.31
C ASP A 141 -3.34 17.36 6.39
N LEU A 142 -3.20 16.08 6.74
CA LEU A 142 -4.07 15.37 7.66
C LEU A 142 -3.26 14.68 8.76
N LEU A 143 -3.94 14.30 9.85
CA LEU A 143 -3.45 13.33 10.82
C LEU A 143 -4.28 12.06 10.76
N HIS A 144 -3.61 10.93 10.72
CA HIS A 144 -4.19 9.62 10.97
C HIS A 144 -3.99 9.27 12.44
N VAL A 145 -5.08 9.12 13.17
CA VAL A 145 -5.11 8.90 14.61
C VAL A 145 -5.63 7.50 14.90
N PHE A 146 -4.78 6.63 15.39
CA PHE A 146 -5.13 5.27 15.80
C PHE A 146 -5.59 5.29 17.25
N VAL A 147 -6.78 4.78 17.49
CA VAL A 147 -7.43 4.75 18.80
C VAL A 147 -7.91 3.33 19.16
N ASP A 148 -8.13 3.09 20.44
CA ASP A 148 -8.64 1.80 20.94
C ASP A 148 -10.09 1.55 20.50
N ASP A 149 -10.98 2.54 20.64
CA ASP A 149 -12.40 2.48 20.30
C ASP A 149 -12.89 3.83 19.76
N ALA A 150 -13.34 3.85 18.50
CA ALA A 150 -13.82 5.06 17.85
C ALA A 150 -15.03 5.68 18.56
N ALA A 151 -15.98 4.86 19.04
CA ALA A 151 -17.21 5.35 19.65
C ALA A 151 -16.95 6.11 20.95
N VAL A 152 -15.91 5.70 21.68
CA VAL A 152 -15.48 6.34 22.93
C VAL A 152 -14.61 7.56 22.63
N ARG A 153 -13.67 7.44 21.69
CA ARG A 153 -12.60 8.43 21.50
C ARG A 153 -12.99 9.60 20.60
N GLU A 154 -13.98 9.48 19.73
CA GLU A 154 -14.41 10.58 18.85
C GLU A 154 -14.74 11.85 19.63
N ARG A 155 -15.58 11.72 20.68
CA ARG A 155 -15.98 12.86 21.51
C ARG A 155 -14.81 13.44 22.31
N LEU A 156 -13.94 12.58 22.83
CA LEU A 156 -12.78 13.00 23.59
C LEU A 156 -11.78 13.76 22.72
N LEU A 157 -11.50 13.26 21.51
CA LEU A 157 -10.64 13.93 20.53
C LEU A 157 -11.16 15.34 20.21
N LEU A 158 -12.45 15.49 19.94
CA LEU A 158 -13.06 16.78 19.66
C LEU A 158 -12.95 17.73 20.84
N ALA A 159 -13.27 17.27 22.06
CA ALA A 159 -13.23 18.09 23.27
C ALA A 159 -11.81 18.59 23.60
N GLU A 160 -10.80 17.73 23.52
CA GLU A 160 -9.40 18.07 23.81
C GLU A 160 -8.82 19.04 22.75
N LEU A 161 -9.17 18.84 21.48
CA LEU A 161 -8.77 19.77 20.42
C LEU A 161 -9.41 21.14 20.59
N GLU A 162 -10.69 21.20 20.93
CA GLU A 162 -11.42 22.48 21.23
C GLU A 162 -10.82 23.16 22.47
N ALA A 163 -10.55 22.43 23.55
CA ALA A 163 -9.91 22.94 24.75
C ALA A 163 -8.52 23.53 24.49
N ALA A 164 -7.79 22.97 23.50
CA ALA A 164 -6.52 23.50 23.04
C ALA A 164 -6.64 24.67 22.06
N GLY A 165 -7.85 25.16 21.77
CA GLY A 165 -8.10 26.24 20.82
C GLY A 165 -7.84 25.91 19.38
N LEU A 166 -7.99 24.62 19.01
CA LEU A 166 -7.74 24.11 17.66
C LEU A 166 -9.05 23.92 16.89
N ASP A 167 -9.14 24.54 15.72
CA ASP A 167 -10.27 24.34 14.81
C ASP A 167 -10.18 22.96 14.15
N VAL A 168 -11.21 22.13 14.36
CA VAL A 168 -11.37 20.84 13.69
C VAL A 168 -12.17 21.04 12.42
N LEU A 169 -11.50 20.99 11.27
CA LEU A 169 -12.11 21.12 9.95
C LEU A 169 -12.83 19.83 9.52
N GLY A 170 -12.47 18.71 10.11
CA GLY A 170 -13.10 17.42 9.90
C GLY A 170 -12.46 16.33 10.74
N LEU A 171 -13.29 15.43 11.26
CA LEU A 171 -12.89 14.19 11.92
C LEU A 171 -13.78 13.08 11.36
N ARG A 172 -13.18 12.07 10.78
CA ARG A 172 -13.93 10.94 10.23
C ARG A 172 -13.24 9.61 10.49
N ARG A 173 -14.01 8.59 10.83
CA ARG A 173 -13.52 7.23 10.91
C ARG A 173 -13.25 6.69 9.50
N ILE A 174 -12.08 6.13 9.30
CA ILE A 174 -11.68 5.52 8.03
C ILE A 174 -11.21 4.07 8.24
N ARG A 175 -11.18 3.31 7.16
CA ARG A 175 -10.55 1.97 7.17
C ARG A 175 -9.06 2.13 6.90
N PRO A 176 -8.19 1.42 7.66
CA PRO A 176 -6.76 1.42 7.39
C PRO A 176 -6.46 0.87 5.99
N ARG A 177 -5.48 1.46 5.33
CA ARG A 177 -4.87 0.95 4.11
C ARG A 177 -3.64 0.11 4.44
N MET A 178 -3.06 -0.50 3.43
CA MET A 178 -1.84 -1.31 3.59
C MET A 178 -0.65 -0.48 4.10
N GLU A 179 -0.58 0.81 3.75
CA GLU A 179 0.49 1.71 4.22
C GLU A 179 0.46 1.89 5.74
N GLU A 180 -0.70 2.18 6.32
CA GLU A 180 -0.85 2.33 7.76
C GLU A 180 -0.58 1.00 8.47
N ALA A 181 -1.04 -0.12 7.89
CA ALA A 181 -0.76 -1.44 8.43
C ALA A 181 0.74 -1.75 8.45
N PHE A 182 1.45 -1.45 7.37
CA PHE A 182 2.89 -1.65 7.27
C PHE A 182 3.65 -0.82 8.31
N VAL A 183 3.38 0.49 8.38
CA VAL A 183 4.07 1.40 9.32
C VAL A 183 3.83 0.96 10.76
N SER A 184 2.59 0.65 11.13
CA SER A 184 2.23 0.22 12.48
C SER A 184 2.90 -1.10 12.87
N LEU A 185 2.88 -2.11 11.97
CA LEU A 185 3.52 -3.41 12.22
C LEU A 185 5.04 -3.29 12.36
N ILE A 186 5.70 -2.47 11.53
CA ILE A 186 7.14 -2.24 11.64
C ILE A 186 7.50 -1.54 12.95
N ARG A 187 6.75 -0.52 13.36
CA ARG A 187 6.99 0.17 14.64
C ARG A 187 6.88 -0.76 15.84
N ARG A 188 5.88 -1.65 15.84
CA ARG A 188 5.74 -2.67 16.90
C ARG A 188 6.93 -3.60 16.97
N GLN A 189 7.48 -4.01 15.83
CA GLN A 189 8.69 -4.84 15.80
C GLN A 189 9.92 -4.09 16.32
N MET A 190 10.06 -2.80 15.96
CA MET A 190 11.16 -1.96 16.48
C MET A 190 11.09 -1.73 17.99
N SER A 191 9.88 -1.72 18.58
CA SER A 191 9.68 -1.53 20.02
C SER A 191 9.85 -2.83 20.82
N ALA A 192 9.87 -3.98 20.15
CA ALA A 192 10.05 -5.31 20.77
C ALA A 192 11.50 -5.82 20.73
N GLU A 193 12.40 -5.11 20.02
CA GLU A 193 13.86 -5.33 19.98
C GLU A 193 14.57 -4.41 20.98
#